data_cb5a8caf4d5768363680398424a9e381
#
_entry.id   cb5a8caf4d5768363680398424a9e381
#
_cell.length_a   1.000
_cell.length_b   1.000
_cell.length_c   1.000
_cell.angle_alpha   90.00
_cell.angle_beta   90.00
_cell.angle_gamma   90.00
#
_symmetry.space_group_name_H-M   'P 1'
#
loop_
_entity.id
_entity.type
_entity.pdbx_description
1 polymer ?
#
loop_
_entity_poly.entity_id
_entity_poly.type
_entity_poly.pdbx_seq_one_letter_code
_entity_poly.pdbx_strand_id
1 'polypeptide(L)'
;MARVKRGVPAHRRHKSILDRAKGFRLSKKLLFRPANEAVLHALAYAYRDRRRRKREMRRLWIARINAASRQSGLPYNKLMHGLRQAGVEIDRKMLADLAVRDSGSFARLVEVAKENL
;
A
#
# COMPACT_ATOMS: atom_id res chain seq x y z
N MET A 1 30.32 -11.15 -47.20
CA MET A 1 29.25 -11.07 -46.18
C MET A 1 29.36 -9.74 -45.41
N ALA A 2 28.26 -9.01 -45.22
CA ALA A 2 28.26 -7.79 -44.39
C ALA A 2 28.47 -8.15 -42.93
N ARG A 3 29.44 -7.51 -42.25
CA ARG A 3 29.70 -7.67 -40.81
C ARG A 3 28.71 -6.83 -40.00
N VAL A 4 27.88 -7.45 -39.19
CA VAL A 4 26.95 -6.76 -38.27
C VAL A 4 27.73 -6.39 -36.99
N LYS A 5 27.81 -5.08 -36.69
CA LYS A 5 28.41 -4.57 -35.46
C LYS A 5 27.34 -4.45 -34.37
N ARG A 6 27.53 -5.17 -33.26
CA ARG A 6 26.55 -5.21 -32.14
C ARG A 6 26.99 -4.40 -30.90
N GLY A 7 28.15 -3.75 -30.94
CA GLY A 7 28.71 -3.08 -29.76
C GLY A 7 27.86 -1.95 -29.23
N VAL A 8 27.42 -1.04 -30.09
CA VAL A 8 26.63 0.14 -29.67
C VAL A 8 25.25 -0.25 -29.08
N PRO A 9 24.44 -1.12 -29.74
CA PRO A 9 23.16 -1.56 -29.15
C PRO A 9 23.32 -2.30 -27.82
N ALA A 10 24.35 -3.16 -27.71
CA ALA A 10 24.64 -3.86 -26.45
C ALA A 10 25.01 -2.89 -25.33
N HIS A 11 25.88 -1.92 -25.60
CA HIS A 11 26.27 -0.89 -24.65
C HIS A 11 25.06 -0.06 -24.17
N ARG A 12 24.20 0.38 -25.09
CA ARG A 12 22.98 1.13 -24.74
C ARG A 12 22.03 0.32 -23.85
N ARG A 13 21.84 -0.96 -24.13
CA ARG A 13 21.02 -1.87 -23.31
C ARG A 13 21.62 -2.03 -21.91
N HIS A 14 22.93 -2.27 -21.79
CA HIS A 14 23.60 -2.39 -20.50
C HIS A 14 23.52 -1.11 -19.70
N LYS A 15 23.74 0.05 -20.33
CA LYS A 15 23.62 1.36 -19.69
C LYS A 15 22.20 1.62 -19.16
N SER A 16 21.18 1.28 -19.93
CA SER A 16 19.78 1.43 -19.49
C SER A 16 19.48 0.63 -18.21
N ILE A 17 20.01 -0.58 -18.07
CA ILE A 17 19.86 -1.38 -16.86
C ILE A 17 20.65 -0.80 -15.70
N LEU A 18 21.90 -0.39 -15.92
CA LEU A 18 22.75 0.22 -14.90
C LEU A 18 22.18 1.55 -14.40
N ASP A 19 21.56 2.35 -15.26
CA ASP A 19 20.86 3.58 -14.86
C ASP A 19 19.70 3.30 -13.90
N ARG A 20 18.96 2.21 -14.10
CA ARG A 20 17.91 1.76 -13.16
C ARG A 20 18.46 1.19 -11.86
N ALA A 21 19.69 0.68 -11.88
CA ALA A 21 20.38 0.13 -10.72
C ALA A 21 21.14 1.16 -9.89
N LYS A 22 21.07 2.45 -10.25
CA LYS A 22 21.70 3.54 -9.48
C LYS A 22 21.24 3.51 -8.02
N GLY A 23 22.19 3.59 -7.10
CA GLY A 23 21.92 3.52 -5.66
C GLY A 23 21.87 2.12 -5.07
N PHE A 24 21.97 1.05 -5.86
CA PHE A 24 22.05 -0.31 -5.34
C PHE A 24 23.40 -0.58 -4.67
N ARG A 25 23.40 -1.48 -3.70
CA ARG A 25 24.59 -1.80 -2.91
C ARG A 25 25.60 -2.63 -3.72
N LEU A 26 26.89 -2.44 -3.42
CA LEU A 26 28.01 -3.22 -3.96
C LEU A 26 28.06 -3.22 -5.50
N SER A 27 28.44 -4.33 -6.08
CA SER A 27 28.57 -4.53 -7.53
C SER A 27 27.25 -4.46 -8.31
N LYS A 28 26.10 -4.54 -7.62
CA LYS A 28 24.77 -4.45 -8.25
C LYS A 28 24.48 -3.13 -8.95
N LYS A 29 25.26 -2.07 -8.69
CA LYS A 29 25.17 -0.78 -9.39
C LYS A 29 26.22 -0.62 -10.51
N LEU A 30 27.24 -1.48 -10.55
CA LEU A 30 28.39 -1.33 -11.44
C LEU A 30 28.47 -2.40 -12.53
N LEU A 31 28.18 -3.66 -12.18
CA LEU A 31 28.28 -4.80 -13.07
C LEU A 31 26.91 -5.16 -13.65
N PHE A 32 26.87 -5.37 -14.97
CA PHE A 32 25.60 -5.62 -15.68
C PHE A 32 24.82 -6.84 -15.16
N ARG A 33 25.46 -8.01 -14.98
CA ARG A 33 24.77 -9.23 -14.55
C ARG A 33 24.09 -9.08 -13.19
N PRO A 34 24.80 -8.69 -12.11
CA PRO A 34 24.18 -8.47 -10.81
C PRO A 34 23.14 -7.32 -10.83
N ALA A 35 23.40 -6.28 -11.64
CA ALA A 35 22.45 -5.18 -11.80
C ALA A 35 21.15 -5.62 -12.46
N ASN A 36 21.23 -6.40 -13.54
CA ASN A 36 20.07 -6.89 -14.26
C ASN A 36 19.19 -7.79 -13.37
N GLU A 37 19.79 -8.73 -12.64
CA GLU A 37 19.07 -9.59 -11.68
C GLU A 37 18.39 -8.75 -10.59
N ALA A 38 19.12 -7.82 -9.98
CA ALA A 38 18.58 -6.95 -8.94
C ALA A 38 17.43 -6.07 -9.45
N VAL A 39 17.54 -5.51 -10.66
CA VAL A 39 16.48 -4.71 -11.28
C VAL A 39 15.25 -5.55 -11.60
N LEU A 40 15.40 -6.77 -12.11
CA LEU A 40 14.29 -7.68 -12.36
C LEU A 40 13.52 -7.98 -11.08
N HIS A 41 14.22 -8.31 -9.99
CA HIS A 41 13.59 -8.53 -8.68
C HIS A 41 12.92 -7.25 -8.15
N ALA A 42 13.57 -6.11 -8.25
CA ALA A 42 13.00 -4.83 -7.81
C ALA A 42 11.69 -4.50 -8.52
N LEU A 43 11.62 -4.70 -9.84
CA LEU A 43 10.41 -4.46 -10.63
C LEU A 43 9.30 -5.44 -10.29
N ALA A 44 9.63 -6.73 -10.11
CA ALA A 44 8.67 -7.76 -9.72
C ALA A 44 8.08 -7.46 -8.32
N TYR A 45 8.94 -7.09 -7.36
CA TYR A 45 8.50 -6.70 -6.02
C TYR A 45 7.68 -5.42 -6.03
N ALA A 46 8.07 -4.41 -6.80
CA ALA A 46 7.30 -3.18 -6.95
C ALA A 46 5.89 -3.45 -7.49
N TYR A 47 5.75 -4.33 -8.48
CA TYR A 47 4.45 -4.75 -9.02
C TYR A 47 3.59 -5.44 -7.96
N ARG A 48 4.16 -6.43 -7.25
CA ARG A 48 3.50 -7.16 -6.17
C ARG A 48 3.07 -6.23 -5.05
N ASP A 49 3.98 -5.36 -4.58
CA ASP A 49 3.80 -4.56 -3.38
C ASP A 49 2.86 -3.38 -3.59
N ARG A 50 2.72 -2.86 -4.82
CA ARG A 50 1.64 -1.90 -5.15
C ARG A 50 0.25 -2.49 -4.87
N ARG A 51 0.03 -3.77 -5.12
CA ARG A 51 -1.23 -4.47 -4.82
C ARG A 51 -1.35 -4.80 -3.34
N ARG A 52 -0.25 -5.19 -2.72
CA ARG A 52 -0.18 -5.51 -1.30
C ARG A 52 -0.45 -4.29 -0.44
N ARG A 53 0.08 -3.13 -0.78
CA ARG A 53 -0.11 -1.86 -0.06
C ARG A 53 -1.58 -1.52 0.16
N LYS A 54 -2.43 -1.71 -0.85
CA LYS A 54 -3.87 -1.45 -0.74
C LYS A 54 -4.52 -2.34 0.34
N ARG A 55 -4.15 -3.60 0.40
CA ARG A 55 -4.65 -4.56 1.41
C ARG A 55 -4.11 -4.25 2.81
N GLU A 56 -2.87 -3.86 2.91
CA GLU A 56 -2.23 -3.49 4.18
C GLU A 56 -2.82 -2.21 4.76
N MET A 57 -3.03 -1.20 3.95
CA MET A 57 -3.70 0.03 4.39
C MET A 57 -5.11 -0.24 4.88
N ARG A 58 -5.89 -1.06 4.16
CA ARG A 58 -7.23 -1.44 4.61
C ARG A 58 -7.20 -2.20 5.95
N ARG A 59 -6.26 -3.11 6.17
CA ARG A 59 -6.07 -3.80 7.45
C ARG A 59 -5.78 -2.82 8.58
N LEU A 60 -4.89 -1.86 8.32
CA LEU A 60 -4.54 -0.82 9.29
C LEU A 60 -5.75 0.03 9.68
N TRP A 61 -6.55 0.47 8.71
CA TRP A 61 -7.77 1.23 9.00
C TRP A 61 -8.75 0.43 9.83
N ILE A 62 -9.00 -0.84 9.46
CA ILE A 62 -9.87 -1.74 10.21
C ILE A 62 -9.38 -1.92 11.66
N ALA A 63 -8.07 -2.10 11.87
CA ALA A 63 -7.50 -2.23 13.19
C ALA A 63 -7.72 -0.97 14.05
N ARG A 64 -7.51 0.22 13.49
CA ARG A 64 -7.72 1.51 14.18
C ARG A 64 -9.20 1.71 14.55
N ILE A 65 -10.10 1.51 13.60
CA ILE A 65 -11.55 1.61 13.83
C ILE A 65 -11.99 0.61 14.91
N ASN A 66 -11.54 -0.65 14.83
CA ASN A 66 -11.92 -1.67 15.79
C ASN A 66 -11.39 -1.37 17.20
N ALA A 67 -10.17 -0.84 17.32
CA ALA A 67 -9.62 -0.43 18.60
C ALA A 67 -10.47 0.67 19.26
N ALA A 68 -10.80 1.72 18.52
CA ALA A 68 -11.59 2.85 19.01
C ALA A 68 -13.06 2.43 19.30
N SER A 69 -13.69 1.64 18.44
CA SER A 69 -15.07 1.19 18.64
C SER A 69 -15.22 0.25 19.84
N ARG A 70 -14.21 -0.59 20.12
CA ARG A 70 -14.22 -1.46 21.31
C ARG A 70 -14.11 -0.68 22.60
N GLN A 71 -13.43 0.45 22.63
CA GLN A 71 -13.44 1.34 23.80
C GLN A 71 -14.84 1.83 24.14
N SER A 72 -15.70 1.99 23.14
CA SER A 72 -17.13 2.30 23.28
C SER A 72 -18.05 1.07 23.42
N GLY A 73 -17.48 -0.11 23.60
CA GLY A 73 -18.20 -1.38 23.78
C GLY A 73 -18.80 -1.98 22.51
N LEU A 74 -18.47 -1.47 21.33
CA LEU A 74 -19.03 -1.95 20.05
C LEU A 74 -17.94 -2.63 19.18
N PRO A 75 -18.10 -3.89 18.76
CA PRO A 75 -17.16 -4.52 17.84
C PRO A 75 -17.29 -3.97 16.43
N TYR A 76 -16.21 -4.04 15.64
CA TYR A 76 -16.13 -3.51 14.29
C TYR A 76 -17.28 -3.92 13.36
N ASN A 77 -17.68 -5.19 13.37
CA ASN A 77 -18.74 -5.69 12.49
C ASN A 77 -20.07 -5.01 12.80
N LYS A 78 -20.43 -4.87 14.08
CA LYS A 78 -21.64 -4.19 14.51
C LYS A 78 -21.61 -2.70 14.18
N LEU A 79 -20.46 -2.03 14.41
CA LEU A 79 -20.28 -0.63 14.01
C LEU A 79 -20.55 -0.45 12.51
N MET A 80 -19.90 -1.25 11.66
CA MET A 80 -20.07 -1.15 10.20
C MET A 80 -21.48 -1.52 9.74
N HIS A 81 -22.17 -2.41 10.45
CA HIS A 81 -23.56 -2.75 10.17
C HIS A 81 -24.49 -1.58 10.54
N GLY A 82 -24.39 -1.07 11.75
CA GLY A 82 -25.22 0.04 12.22
C GLY A 82 -25.04 1.32 11.38
N LEU A 83 -23.79 1.69 11.03
CA LEU A 83 -23.54 2.82 10.14
C LEU A 83 -24.17 2.64 8.75
N ARG A 84 -24.16 1.43 8.22
CA ARG A 84 -24.80 1.13 6.94
C ARG A 84 -26.32 1.22 7.03
N GLN A 85 -26.93 0.74 8.11
CA GLN A 85 -28.37 0.86 8.34
C GLN A 85 -28.79 2.32 8.52
N ALA A 86 -27.97 3.12 9.17
CA ALA A 86 -28.15 4.57 9.31
C ALA A 86 -27.95 5.36 8.01
N GLY A 87 -27.55 4.72 6.89
CA GLY A 87 -27.29 5.39 5.62
C GLY A 87 -26.00 6.24 5.62
N VAL A 88 -25.09 6.02 6.56
CA VAL A 88 -23.84 6.79 6.67
C VAL A 88 -22.81 6.25 5.69
N GLU A 89 -22.50 7.03 4.65
CA GLU A 89 -21.53 6.69 3.59
C GLU A 89 -20.15 7.29 3.87
N ILE A 90 -19.47 6.81 4.90
CA ILE A 90 -18.08 7.21 5.21
C ILE A 90 -17.14 6.04 4.93
N ASP A 91 -16.04 6.32 4.22
CA ASP A 91 -15.05 5.31 3.92
C ASP A 91 -14.20 4.93 5.15
N ARG A 92 -13.54 3.77 5.09
CA ARG A 92 -12.72 3.25 6.20
C ARG A 92 -11.51 4.13 6.51
N LYS A 93 -10.98 4.83 5.50
CA LYS A 93 -9.84 5.72 5.67
C LYS A 93 -10.24 6.92 6.52
N MET A 94 -11.38 7.55 6.21
CA MET A 94 -11.93 8.67 6.98
C MET A 94 -12.33 8.24 8.40
N LEU A 95 -13.00 7.10 8.55
CA LEU A 95 -13.33 6.55 9.88
C LEU A 95 -12.09 6.28 10.73
N ALA A 96 -11.03 5.76 10.14
CA ALA A 96 -9.77 5.51 10.84
C ALA A 96 -9.04 6.81 11.20
N ASP A 97 -9.16 7.84 10.40
CA ASP A 97 -8.59 9.16 10.69
C ASP A 97 -9.34 9.84 11.83
N LEU A 98 -10.67 9.83 11.80
CA LEU A 98 -11.52 10.31 12.91
C LEU A 98 -11.24 9.57 14.22
N ALA A 99 -11.11 8.24 14.16
CA ALA A 99 -10.82 7.43 15.34
C ALA A 99 -9.50 7.82 16.04
N VAL A 100 -8.54 8.38 15.31
CA VAL A 100 -7.23 8.77 15.86
C VAL A 100 -7.17 10.24 16.21
N ARG A 101 -7.75 11.11 15.37
CA ARG A 101 -7.59 12.59 15.51
C ARG A 101 -8.76 13.24 16.22
N ASP A 102 -9.96 12.71 16.06
CA ASP A 102 -11.19 13.28 16.62
C ASP A 102 -12.07 12.17 17.23
N SER A 103 -11.72 11.80 18.45
CA SER A 103 -12.44 10.78 19.22
C SER A 103 -13.89 11.21 19.53
N GLY A 104 -14.17 12.51 19.64
CA GLY A 104 -15.51 13.03 19.89
C GLY A 104 -16.46 12.80 18.72
N SER A 105 -16.05 13.16 17.50
CA SER A 105 -16.83 12.89 16.29
C SER A 105 -16.96 11.39 16.03
N PHE A 106 -15.93 10.60 16.32
CA PHE A 106 -16.01 9.16 16.20
C PHE A 106 -17.02 8.53 17.20
N ALA A 107 -17.05 9.01 18.44
CA ALA A 107 -18.01 8.58 19.45
C ALA A 107 -19.46 8.81 19.01
N ARG A 108 -19.77 9.98 18.42
CA ARG A 108 -21.11 10.25 17.83
C ARG A 108 -21.49 9.25 16.75
N LEU A 109 -20.55 8.87 15.88
CA LEU A 109 -20.78 7.82 14.86
C LEU A 109 -21.04 6.45 15.49
N VAL A 110 -20.39 6.14 16.61
CA VAL A 110 -20.66 4.90 17.36
C VAL A 110 -22.07 4.92 17.98
N GLU A 111 -22.52 6.06 18.49
CA GLU A 111 -23.88 6.23 19.02
C GLU A 111 -24.92 6.04 17.92
N VAL A 112 -24.77 6.71 16.77
CA VAL A 112 -25.65 6.51 15.59
C VAL A 112 -25.67 5.03 15.17
N ALA A 113 -24.54 4.36 15.19
CA ALA A 113 -24.48 2.93 14.86
C ALA A 113 -25.20 2.06 15.89
N LYS A 114 -25.17 2.40 17.18
CA LYS A 114 -25.88 1.68 18.25
C LYS A 114 -27.40 1.82 18.16
N GLU A 115 -27.88 2.99 17.75
CA GLU A 115 -29.31 3.26 17.58
C GLU A 115 -29.92 2.50 16.39
N ASN A 116 -29.11 2.07 15.46
CA ASN A 116 -29.53 1.40 14.23
C ASN A 116 -29.07 -0.08 14.16
N LEU A 117 -28.90 -0.74 15.31
CA LEU A 117 -28.52 -2.15 15.40
C LEU A 117 -29.69 -3.09 15.56
#